data_d66aa83440cad956199340f9140e8bb1
#
_entry.id   d66aa83440cad956199340f9140e8bb1
#
_cell.length_a   1.000
_cell.length_b   1.000
_cell.length_c   1.000
_cell.angle_alpha   90.00
_cell.angle_beta   90.00
_cell.angle_gamma   90.00
#
_symmetry.space_group_name_H-M   'P 1'
#
loop_
_entity.id
_entity.type
_entity.pdbx_description
1 polymer ?
#
loop_
_entity_poly.entity_id
_entity_poly.type
_entity_poly.pdbx_seq_one_letter_code
_entity_poly.pdbx_strand_id
1 'polypeptide(L)'
;KESRLAWQYNPGQRRVLRAPEFSYDTPPGASDGLRTNDSADMYNGAPDKYDWKLVGKKEMLVPYNTYKLADTSLKYEQIIQPNHFNQDLLRYEPHRVWVVEATLKPGERHIYAKRVFYLDEDSWSILASDIYDSRGELWRFHEAHALQRYDILSSFHISEVSYDLQARRYLVVNLQNQEIPIKFNVPANLKDFSPSALRRSGR
;
A
#
# COMPACT_ATOMS: atom_id res chain seq x y z
N LYS A 1 -4.79 20.68 -13.36
CA LYS A 1 -4.33 19.36 -12.90
C LYS A 1 -5.29 18.34 -13.47
N GLU A 2 -4.82 17.42 -14.31
CA GLU A 2 -5.67 16.38 -14.89
C GLU A 2 -6.02 15.35 -13.84
N SER A 3 -7.29 14.90 -13.82
CA SER A 3 -7.73 13.83 -12.95
C SER A 3 -7.14 12.49 -13.40
N ARG A 4 -6.83 11.61 -12.45
CA ARG A 4 -6.34 10.26 -12.77
C ARG A 4 -7.35 9.52 -13.64
N LEU A 5 -6.87 8.91 -14.71
CA LEU A 5 -7.65 8.01 -15.55
C LEU A 5 -7.37 6.56 -15.13
N ALA A 6 -8.38 5.89 -14.59
CA ALA A 6 -8.29 4.49 -14.19
C ALA A 6 -9.43 3.68 -14.82
N TRP A 7 -9.12 2.44 -15.21
CA TRP A 7 -10.10 1.48 -15.72
C TRP A 7 -9.95 0.15 -15.01
N GLN A 8 -11.08 -0.50 -14.79
CA GLN A 8 -11.15 -1.83 -14.21
C GLN A 8 -11.89 -2.76 -15.15
N TYR A 9 -11.36 -3.97 -15.35
CA TYR A 9 -12.07 -5.03 -16.03
C TYR A 9 -12.96 -5.80 -15.04
N ASN A 10 -14.24 -5.94 -15.38
CA ASN A 10 -15.17 -6.74 -14.62
C ASN A 10 -15.39 -8.08 -15.34
N PRO A 11 -14.88 -9.22 -14.82
CA PRO A 11 -15.00 -10.52 -15.49
C PRO A 11 -16.43 -10.99 -15.62
N GLY A 12 -17.29 -10.76 -14.61
CA GLY A 12 -18.68 -11.17 -14.61
C GLY A 12 -19.51 -10.49 -15.71
N GLN A 13 -19.21 -9.22 -15.99
CA GLN A 13 -19.87 -8.45 -17.05
C GLN A 13 -19.08 -8.46 -18.37
N ARG A 14 -17.84 -8.94 -18.38
CA ARG A 14 -16.88 -8.88 -19.50
C ARG A 14 -16.70 -7.46 -20.05
N ARG A 15 -16.72 -6.48 -19.16
CA ARG A 15 -16.65 -5.05 -19.51
C ARG A 15 -15.50 -4.35 -18.80
N VAL A 16 -14.92 -3.37 -19.49
CA VAL A 16 -14.03 -2.40 -18.90
C VAL A 16 -14.87 -1.20 -18.44
N LEU A 17 -14.77 -0.87 -17.18
CA LEU A 17 -15.47 0.25 -16.54
C LEU A 17 -14.46 1.31 -16.16
N ARG A 18 -14.84 2.57 -16.23
CA ARG A 18 -14.04 3.67 -15.67
C ARG A 18 -14.19 3.65 -14.14
N ALA A 19 -13.06 3.82 -13.44
CA ALA A 19 -13.00 3.88 -11.98
C ALA A 19 -12.56 5.28 -11.53
N PRO A 20 -13.48 6.29 -11.50
CA PRO A 20 -13.12 7.68 -11.23
C PRO A 20 -12.65 7.92 -9.79
N GLU A 21 -13.13 7.11 -8.84
CA GLU A 21 -12.89 7.29 -7.40
C GLU A 21 -11.57 6.64 -6.91
N PHE A 22 -10.69 6.24 -7.80
CA PHE A 22 -9.47 5.49 -7.46
C PHE A 22 -8.42 6.31 -6.70
N SER A 23 -8.62 7.61 -6.53
CA SER A 23 -7.64 8.52 -5.91
C SER A 23 -7.95 8.84 -4.44
N TYR A 24 -9.04 8.29 -3.87
CA TYR A 24 -9.56 8.71 -2.58
C TYR A 24 -9.96 7.51 -1.70
N ASP A 25 -10.88 7.72 -0.77
CA ASP A 25 -11.23 6.83 0.33
C ASP A 25 -12.22 5.72 0.00
N THR A 26 -12.60 5.54 -1.26
CA THR A 26 -13.41 4.38 -1.65
C THR A 26 -12.67 3.08 -1.31
N PRO A 27 -13.28 2.15 -0.59
CA PRO A 27 -12.63 0.88 -0.31
C PRO A 27 -12.41 0.07 -1.59
N PRO A 28 -11.21 -0.49 -1.82
CA PRO A 28 -11.01 -1.44 -2.90
C PRO A 28 -11.82 -2.72 -2.66
N GLY A 29 -12.21 -3.39 -3.74
CA GLY A 29 -12.86 -4.70 -3.65
C GLY A 29 -12.03 -5.69 -2.82
N ALA A 30 -12.68 -6.59 -2.10
CA ALA A 30 -12.07 -7.59 -1.23
C ALA A 30 -11.19 -7.04 -0.07
N SER A 31 -11.32 -5.75 0.27
CA SER A 31 -10.60 -5.16 1.40
C SER A 31 -11.38 -5.18 2.72
N ASP A 32 -12.64 -5.55 2.67
CA ASP A 32 -13.58 -5.48 3.81
C ASP A 32 -13.53 -4.13 4.56
N GLY A 33 -13.31 -3.04 3.81
CA GLY A 33 -13.19 -1.70 4.35
C GLY A 33 -11.94 -1.43 5.20
N LEU A 34 -10.98 -2.35 5.26
CA LEU A 34 -9.78 -2.21 6.09
C LEU A 34 -8.73 -1.28 5.49
N ARG A 35 -8.86 -0.89 4.22
CA ARG A 35 -8.04 0.14 3.59
C ARG A 35 -8.85 0.94 2.57
N THR A 36 -8.27 2.03 2.10
CA THR A 36 -8.82 2.89 1.05
C THR A 36 -8.03 2.72 -0.26
N ASN A 37 -8.61 3.11 -1.39
CA ASN A 37 -7.93 3.04 -2.68
C ASN A 37 -6.66 3.88 -2.73
N ASP A 38 -6.67 5.04 -2.07
CA ASP A 38 -5.51 5.92 -1.99
C ASP A 38 -4.40 5.43 -1.04
N SER A 39 -4.65 4.34 -0.30
CA SER A 39 -3.63 3.66 0.52
C SER A 39 -2.89 2.56 -0.26
N ALA A 40 -3.12 2.39 -1.56
CA ALA A 40 -2.33 1.48 -2.37
C ALA A 40 -0.86 1.95 -2.42
N ASP A 41 0.07 1.01 -2.32
CA ASP A 41 1.51 1.30 -2.23
C ASP A 41 1.82 2.33 -1.11
N MET A 42 1.21 2.11 0.04
CA MET A 42 1.18 2.95 1.25
C MET A 42 0.52 4.32 1.05
N TYR A 43 0.73 4.99 -0.07
CA TYR A 43 0.00 6.18 -0.50
C TYR A 43 0.09 6.39 -2.01
N ASN A 44 -1.04 6.32 -2.68
CA ASN A 44 -1.18 6.56 -4.11
C ASN A 44 -2.39 7.46 -4.42
N GLY A 45 -2.70 8.35 -3.51
CA GLY A 45 -3.82 9.29 -3.61
C GLY A 45 -3.47 10.60 -4.30
N ALA A 46 -4.50 11.42 -4.54
CA ALA A 46 -4.32 12.82 -4.88
C ALA A 46 -3.98 13.61 -3.60
N PRO A 47 -2.96 14.49 -3.62
CA PRO A 47 -2.53 15.20 -2.41
C PRO A 47 -3.40 16.43 -2.10
N ASP A 48 -4.46 16.67 -2.85
CA ASP A 48 -5.25 17.90 -2.85
C ASP A 48 -6.13 18.09 -1.61
N LYS A 49 -6.59 16.99 -1.00
CA LYS A 49 -7.48 17.04 0.18
C LYS A 49 -6.76 17.31 1.50
N TYR A 50 -5.44 17.21 1.54
CA TYR A 50 -4.67 17.33 2.76
C TYR A 50 -3.76 18.55 2.76
N ASP A 51 -3.58 19.13 3.94
CA ASP A 51 -2.47 20.01 4.24
C ASP A 51 -1.28 19.16 4.68
N TRP A 52 -0.15 19.33 4.01
CA TRP A 52 1.05 18.51 4.19
C TRP A 52 2.11 19.26 4.96
N LYS A 53 2.70 18.61 5.96
CA LYS A 53 3.76 19.17 6.79
C LYS A 53 4.92 18.20 6.90
N LEU A 54 6.11 18.64 6.52
CA LEU A 54 7.35 17.95 6.85
C LEU A 54 7.68 18.25 8.32
N VAL A 55 7.60 17.23 9.17
CA VAL A 55 7.87 17.36 10.62
C VAL A 55 9.35 17.33 10.91
N GLY A 56 10.11 16.49 10.19
CA GLY A 56 11.55 16.33 10.38
C GLY A 56 11.97 14.89 10.15
N LYS A 57 13.10 14.53 10.74
CA LYS A 57 13.62 13.15 10.73
C LYS A 57 13.58 12.54 12.12
N LYS A 58 13.46 11.23 12.19
CA LYS A 58 13.68 10.44 13.41
C LYS A 58 14.27 9.07 13.07
N GLU A 59 14.89 8.43 14.05
CA GLU A 59 15.27 7.03 13.99
C GLU A 59 14.14 6.16 14.52
N MET A 60 13.83 5.08 13.83
CA MET A 60 12.85 4.10 14.25
C MET A 60 13.12 2.72 13.63
N LEU A 61 12.56 1.69 14.22
CA LEU A 61 12.53 0.36 13.60
C LEU A 61 11.48 0.35 12.48
N VAL A 62 11.90 -0.08 11.29
CA VAL A 62 11.04 -0.20 10.11
C VAL A 62 11.18 -1.58 9.48
N PRO A 63 10.14 -2.12 8.83
CA PRO A 63 10.25 -3.38 8.09
C PRO A 63 11.23 -3.21 6.93
N TYR A 64 12.34 -3.95 6.93
CA TYR A 64 13.38 -3.81 5.94
C TYR A 64 14.12 -5.12 5.71
N ASN A 65 14.57 -5.39 4.48
CA ASN A 65 15.28 -6.61 4.11
C ASN A 65 14.54 -7.89 4.55
N THR A 66 13.25 -7.96 4.31
CA THR A 66 12.34 -9.01 4.78
C THR A 66 12.44 -10.29 3.92
N TYR A 67 13.66 -10.78 3.68
CA TYR A 67 13.93 -11.91 2.77
C TYR A 67 13.27 -13.22 3.21
N LYS A 68 13.14 -13.48 4.52
CA LYS A 68 12.44 -14.68 5.00
C LYS A 68 10.97 -14.68 4.55
N LEU A 69 10.30 -13.52 4.64
CA LEU A 69 8.92 -13.38 4.21
C LEU A 69 8.75 -13.62 2.70
N ALA A 70 9.78 -13.34 1.90
CA ALA A 70 9.78 -13.53 0.45
C ALA A 70 10.06 -14.99 0.00
N ASP A 71 10.29 -15.92 0.92
CA ASP A 71 10.57 -17.31 0.59
C ASP A 71 9.35 -17.96 -0.08
N THR A 72 9.51 -18.37 -1.32
CA THR A 72 8.45 -18.99 -2.14
C THR A 72 8.04 -20.39 -1.66
N SER A 73 8.78 -20.99 -0.74
CA SER A 73 8.38 -22.25 -0.10
C SER A 73 7.29 -22.08 0.97
N LEU A 74 7.12 -20.84 1.48
CA LEU A 74 6.13 -20.53 2.51
C LEU A 74 4.71 -20.55 1.94
N LYS A 75 3.80 -21.08 2.74
CA LYS A 75 2.35 -21.00 2.48
C LYS A 75 1.73 -19.83 3.24
N TYR A 76 0.63 -19.30 2.72
CA TYR A 76 -0.07 -18.17 3.37
C TYR A 76 -0.45 -18.47 4.80
N GLU A 77 -0.83 -19.72 5.12
CA GLU A 77 -1.18 -20.15 6.48
C GLU A 77 0.01 -20.10 7.47
N GLN A 78 1.23 -20.13 6.96
CA GLN A 78 2.44 -19.99 7.78
C GLN A 78 2.77 -18.51 8.06
N ILE A 79 2.34 -17.62 7.16
CA ILE A 79 2.61 -16.18 7.20
C ILE A 79 1.52 -15.46 7.99
N ILE A 80 0.24 -15.75 7.67
CA ILE A 80 -0.93 -15.08 8.21
C ILE A 80 -1.36 -15.81 9.48
N GLN A 81 -1.20 -15.14 10.62
CA GLN A 81 -1.61 -15.65 11.92
C GLN A 81 -2.86 -14.91 12.43
N PRO A 82 -3.60 -15.46 13.40
CA PRO A 82 -4.68 -14.72 14.04
C PRO A 82 -4.18 -13.39 14.63
N ASN A 83 -4.77 -12.28 14.22
CA ASN A 83 -4.50 -10.90 14.65
C ASN A 83 -3.19 -10.25 14.18
N HIS A 84 -2.23 -10.98 13.64
CA HIS A 84 -0.94 -10.42 13.21
C HIS A 84 -0.21 -11.33 12.22
N PHE A 85 0.79 -10.80 11.54
CA PHE A 85 1.77 -11.60 10.80
C PHE A 85 2.59 -12.50 11.73
N ASN A 86 3.08 -13.60 11.19
CA ASN A 86 4.08 -14.43 11.88
C ASN A 86 5.38 -13.63 12.05
N GLN A 87 5.64 -13.20 13.29
CA GLN A 87 6.76 -12.31 13.63
C GLN A 87 8.14 -12.97 13.37
N ASP A 88 8.23 -14.29 13.38
CA ASP A 88 9.48 -15.02 13.11
C ASP A 88 9.95 -14.89 11.64
N LEU A 89 9.05 -14.48 10.75
CA LEU A 89 9.32 -14.25 9.34
C LEU A 89 9.64 -12.80 9.02
N LEU A 90 9.40 -11.89 9.95
CA LEU A 90 9.59 -10.45 9.75
C LEU A 90 11.00 -10.03 10.13
N ARG A 91 11.42 -8.92 9.57
CA ARG A 91 12.67 -8.27 9.90
C ARG A 91 12.45 -6.78 10.02
N TYR A 92 12.98 -6.20 11.07
CA TYR A 92 12.97 -4.76 11.31
C TYR A 92 14.40 -4.29 11.50
N GLU A 93 14.72 -3.15 10.93
CA GLU A 93 16.03 -2.51 11.03
C GLU A 93 15.88 -1.07 11.55
N PRO A 94 16.85 -0.55 12.32
CA PRO A 94 16.86 0.87 12.69
C PRO A 94 17.22 1.71 11.46
N HIS A 95 16.28 2.53 11.02
CA HIS A 95 16.47 3.47 9.91
C HIS A 95 16.13 4.88 10.35
N ARG A 96 16.72 5.84 9.69
CA ARG A 96 16.32 7.23 9.78
C ARG A 96 15.26 7.51 8.74
N VAL A 97 14.11 8.02 9.19
CA VAL A 97 12.97 8.28 8.34
C VAL A 97 12.57 9.75 8.35
N TRP A 98 12.09 10.23 7.23
CA TRP A 98 11.35 11.47 7.14
C TRP A 98 9.95 11.26 7.69
N VAL A 99 9.50 12.17 8.56
CA VAL A 99 8.15 12.18 9.10
C VAL A 99 7.34 13.25 8.39
N VAL A 100 6.29 12.80 7.68
CA VAL A 100 5.39 13.66 6.92
C VAL A 100 3.98 13.52 7.47
N GLU A 101 3.40 14.62 7.91
CA GLU A 101 2.03 14.69 8.41
C GLU A 101 1.10 15.23 7.32
N ALA A 102 -0.06 14.57 7.16
CA ALA A 102 -1.14 14.98 6.27
C ALA A 102 -2.42 15.17 7.09
N THR A 103 -2.89 16.38 7.21
CA THR A 103 -4.12 16.75 7.93
C THR A 103 -5.22 17.12 6.93
N LEU A 104 -6.40 16.52 7.07
CA LEU A 104 -7.51 16.76 6.19
C LEU A 104 -7.91 18.25 6.24
N LYS A 105 -8.02 18.88 5.07
CA LYS A 105 -8.40 20.30 4.96
C LYS A 105 -9.81 20.57 5.45
N PRO A 106 -10.09 21.72 6.04
CA PRO A 106 -11.45 22.14 6.36
C PRO A 106 -12.36 22.09 5.12
N GLY A 107 -13.53 21.48 5.27
CA GLY A 107 -14.51 21.32 4.18
C GLY A 107 -14.30 20.13 3.26
N GLU A 108 -13.14 19.48 3.31
CA GLU A 108 -12.89 18.23 2.57
C GLU A 108 -13.45 17.01 3.31
N ARG A 109 -13.68 15.93 2.56
CA ARG A 109 -14.20 14.68 3.09
C ARG A 109 -13.25 13.53 2.79
N HIS A 110 -12.90 12.79 3.83
CA HIS A 110 -12.14 11.56 3.80
C HIS A 110 -12.37 10.82 5.11
N ILE A 111 -12.34 9.47 5.12
CA ILE A 111 -12.50 8.70 6.36
C ILE A 111 -11.30 8.86 7.30
N TYR A 112 -10.12 9.24 6.80
CA TYR A 112 -8.93 9.51 7.58
C TYR A 112 -8.75 11.02 7.79
N ALA A 113 -8.90 11.48 9.03
CA ALA A 113 -8.75 12.90 9.36
C ALA A 113 -7.28 13.34 9.38
N LYS A 114 -6.38 12.43 9.76
CA LYS A 114 -4.93 12.67 9.74
C LYS A 114 -4.18 11.38 9.44
N ARG A 115 -3.04 11.52 8.74
CA ARG A 115 -2.07 10.44 8.52
C ARG A 115 -0.67 10.95 8.85
N VAL A 116 0.17 10.08 9.40
CA VAL A 116 1.58 10.35 9.59
C VAL A 116 2.35 9.28 8.84
N PHE A 117 3.14 9.70 7.88
CA PHE A 117 3.93 8.80 7.04
C PHE A 117 5.39 8.80 7.49
N TYR A 118 5.99 7.62 7.48
CA TYR A 118 7.38 7.38 7.79
C TYR A 118 8.09 6.89 6.52
N LEU A 119 8.84 7.81 5.89
CA LEU A 119 9.55 7.57 4.64
C LEU A 119 11.02 7.28 4.95
N ASP A 120 11.50 6.14 4.52
CA ASP A 120 12.92 5.81 4.59
C ASP A 120 13.76 6.83 3.80
N GLU A 121 14.84 7.33 4.41
CA GLU A 121 15.64 8.39 3.78
C GLU A 121 16.46 7.91 2.58
N ASP A 122 16.76 6.61 2.52
CA ASP A 122 17.58 6.03 1.47
C ASP A 122 16.76 5.61 0.26
N SER A 123 15.65 4.89 0.48
CA SER A 123 14.79 4.37 -0.59
C SER A 123 13.65 5.30 -0.98
N TRP A 124 13.32 6.30 -0.16
CA TRP A 124 12.14 7.18 -0.28
C TRP A 124 10.80 6.44 -0.23
N SER A 125 10.82 5.17 0.17
CA SER A 125 9.62 4.36 0.35
C SER A 125 8.92 4.71 1.66
N ILE A 126 7.59 4.75 1.66
CA ILE A 126 6.80 4.82 2.90
C ILE A 126 6.80 3.43 3.51
N LEU A 127 7.43 3.26 4.66
CA LEU A 127 7.55 1.96 5.34
C LEU A 127 6.52 1.76 6.44
N ALA A 128 6.00 2.84 7.01
CA ALA A 128 4.94 2.80 8.00
C ALA A 128 4.05 4.05 7.92
N SER A 129 2.82 3.94 8.43
CA SER A 129 1.90 5.07 8.52
C SER A 129 0.93 4.90 9.69
N ASP A 130 0.85 5.92 10.54
CA ASP A 130 -0.20 6.07 11.54
C ASP A 130 -1.41 6.78 10.94
N ILE A 131 -2.59 6.27 11.16
CA ILE A 131 -3.84 6.78 10.59
C ILE A 131 -4.84 7.06 11.70
N TYR A 132 -5.36 8.27 11.71
CA TYR A 132 -6.24 8.80 12.75
C TYR A 132 -7.65 9.02 12.22
N ASP A 133 -8.63 8.74 13.07
CA ASP A 133 -10.04 9.01 12.79
C ASP A 133 -10.41 10.49 13.01
N SER A 134 -11.68 10.83 12.80
CA SER A 134 -12.20 12.21 12.97
C SER A 134 -12.22 12.70 14.41
N ARG A 135 -12.04 11.81 15.40
CA ARG A 135 -11.92 12.16 16.83
C ARG A 135 -10.49 12.42 17.25
N GLY A 136 -9.52 12.19 16.33
CA GLY A 136 -8.09 12.29 16.58
C GLY A 136 -7.51 11.05 17.25
N GLU A 137 -8.25 9.94 17.30
CA GLU A 137 -7.80 8.68 17.86
C GLU A 137 -7.02 7.88 16.83
N LEU A 138 -5.93 7.20 17.25
CA LEU A 138 -5.21 6.28 16.38
C LEU A 138 -6.12 5.10 16.05
N TRP A 139 -6.50 5.03 14.79
CA TRP A 139 -7.44 4.03 14.31
C TRP A 139 -6.73 2.88 13.62
N ARG A 140 -5.83 3.19 12.68
CA ARG A 140 -5.15 2.20 11.85
C ARG A 140 -3.65 2.42 11.85
N PHE A 141 -2.94 1.32 11.65
CA PHE A 141 -1.51 1.32 11.39
C PHE A 141 -1.26 0.55 10.10
N HIS A 142 -0.53 1.16 9.18
CA HIS A 142 -0.11 0.50 7.96
C HIS A 142 1.41 0.32 7.99
N GLU A 143 1.87 -0.83 7.51
CA GLU A 143 3.29 -1.07 7.29
C GLU A 143 3.53 -1.77 5.97
N ALA A 144 4.69 -1.50 5.37
CA ALA A 144 5.15 -2.11 4.14
C ALA A 144 6.45 -2.88 4.38
N HIS A 145 6.45 -4.16 4.05
CA HIS A 145 7.61 -5.02 4.21
C HIS A 145 8.52 -4.90 2.99
N ALA A 146 9.57 -4.09 3.12
CA ALA A 146 10.50 -3.79 2.03
C ALA A 146 11.53 -4.90 1.83
N LEU A 147 11.84 -5.14 0.57
CA LEU A 147 12.91 -6.01 0.10
C LEU A 147 13.82 -5.23 -0.84
N GLN A 148 15.12 -5.29 -0.62
CA GLN A 148 16.09 -4.71 -1.54
C GLN A 148 16.41 -5.72 -2.65
N ARG A 149 16.12 -5.33 -3.88
CA ARG A 149 16.40 -6.13 -5.08
C ARG A 149 17.67 -5.62 -5.75
N TYR A 150 18.79 -6.19 -5.37
CA TYR A 150 20.13 -5.81 -5.89
C TYR A 150 20.32 -6.17 -7.36
N ASP A 151 19.56 -7.12 -7.86
CA ASP A 151 19.55 -7.55 -9.27
C ASP A 151 18.91 -6.51 -10.21
N ILE A 152 18.02 -5.68 -9.70
CA ILE A 152 17.35 -4.61 -10.46
C ILE A 152 17.55 -3.21 -9.87
N LEU A 153 18.35 -3.10 -8.80
CA LEU A 153 18.67 -1.85 -8.10
C LEU A 153 17.40 -1.09 -7.64
N SER A 154 16.47 -1.81 -7.02
CA SER A 154 15.19 -1.24 -6.58
C SER A 154 14.81 -1.76 -5.19
N SER A 155 14.17 -0.89 -4.41
CA SER A 155 13.39 -1.28 -3.24
C SER A 155 11.97 -1.67 -3.67
N PHE A 156 11.45 -2.73 -3.12
CA PHE A 156 10.16 -3.28 -3.49
C PHE A 156 9.38 -3.74 -2.25
N HIS A 157 8.11 -3.37 -2.14
CA HIS A 157 7.24 -3.88 -1.09
C HIS A 157 6.71 -5.27 -1.47
N ILE A 158 7.13 -6.29 -0.75
CA ILE A 158 6.65 -7.67 -0.95
C ILE A 158 5.32 -7.92 -0.26
N SER A 159 4.95 -7.06 0.69
CA SER A 159 3.67 -7.07 1.37
C SER A 159 3.36 -5.71 1.97
N GLU A 160 2.09 -5.36 1.98
CA GLU A 160 1.55 -4.25 2.77
C GLU A 160 0.50 -4.81 3.74
N VAL A 161 0.52 -4.31 4.96
CA VAL A 161 -0.41 -4.71 6.01
C VAL A 161 -1.15 -3.50 6.52
N SER A 162 -2.47 -3.63 6.64
CA SER A 162 -3.34 -2.62 7.23
C SER A 162 -3.98 -3.19 8.48
N TYR A 163 -3.53 -2.75 9.66
CA TYR A 163 -4.10 -3.13 10.95
C TYR A 163 -5.19 -2.13 11.34
N ASP A 164 -6.40 -2.62 11.63
CA ASP A 164 -7.44 -1.86 12.31
C ASP A 164 -7.34 -2.14 13.81
N LEU A 165 -6.79 -1.18 14.54
CA LEU A 165 -6.47 -1.33 15.98
C LEU A 165 -7.73 -1.36 16.85
N GLN A 166 -8.81 -0.71 16.39
CA GLN A 166 -10.09 -0.67 17.11
C GLN A 166 -10.88 -1.96 16.90
N ALA A 167 -10.95 -2.43 15.64
CA ALA A 167 -11.67 -3.65 15.29
C ALA A 167 -10.86 -4.94 15.54
N ARG A 168 -9.56 -4.82 15.84
CA ARG A 168 -8.63 -5.95 16.03
C ARG A 168 -8.61 -6.92 14.85
N ARG A 169 -8.57 -6.35 13.66
CA ARG A 169 -8.48 -7.07 12.39
C ARG A 169 -7.35 -6.50 11.55
N TYR A 170 -6.89 -7.27 10.61
CA TYR A 170 -5.90 -6.78 9.67
C TYR A 170 -6.13 -7.35 8.27
N LEU A 171 -5.63 -6.63 7.28
CA LEU A 171 -5.62 -7.00 5.88
C LEU A 171 -4.17 -7.07 5.40
N VAL A 172 -3.87 -8.12 4.65
CA VAL A 172 -2.58 -8.29 3.98
C VAL A 172 -2.81 -8.25 2.49
N VAL A 173 -1.95 -7.53 1.77
CA VAL A 173 -1.94 -7.49 0.31
C VAL A 173 -0.53 -7.70 -0.24
N ASN A 174 -0.43 -8.02 -1.52
CA ASN A 174 0.81 -8.17 -2.29
C ASN A 174 1.70 -9.36 -1.93
N LEU A 175 1.26 -10.32 -1.10
CA LEU A 175 2.01 -11.56 -0.90
C LEU A 175 2.16 -12.32 -2.22
N GLN A 176 3.38 -12.78 -2.52
CA GLN A 176 3.73 -13.46 -3.78
C GLN A 176 4.15 -14.93 -3.59
N ASN A 177 4.13 -15.44 -2.35
CA ASN A 177 4.69 -16.74 -2.02
C ASN A 177 4.04 -17.91 -2.77
N GLN A 178 2.75 -17.80 -3.09
CA GLN A 178 1.98 -18.81 -3.82
C GLN A 178 1.51 -18.32 -5.20
N GLU A 179 2.05 -17.19 -5.67
CA GLU A 179 1.68 -16.56 -6.93
C GLU A 179 2.75 -16.76 -8.02
N ILE A 180 2.41 -16.40 -9.24
CA ILE A 180 3.39 -16.34 -10.34
C ILE A 180 4.41 -15.23 -10.02
N PRO A 181 5.71 -15.52 -10.00
CA PRO A 181 6.72 -14.52 -9.68
C PRO A 181 6.65 -13.28 -10.57
N ILE A 182 6.75 -12.10 -9.95
CA ILE A 182 6.79 -10.83 -10.68
C ILE A 182 8.04 -10.80 -11.57
N LYS A 183 7.84 -10.45 -12.84
CA LYS A 183 8.92 -10.24 -13.80
C LYS A 183 9.21 -8.75 -13.90
N PHE A 184 10.47 -8.40 -13.71
CA PHE A 184 10.96 -7.03 -13.83
C PHE A 184 11.59 -6.78 -15.20
N ASN A 185 11.76 -5.52 -15.57
CA ASN A 185 12.37 -5.08 -16.84
C ASN A 185 11.73 -5.72 -18.10
N VAL A 186 10.44 -6.01 -18.02
CA VAL A 186 9.69 -6.57 -19.16
C VAL A 186 9.42 -5.47 -20.17
N PRO A 187 9.71 -5.66 -21.46
CA PRO A 187 9.35 -4.70 -22.50
C PRO A 187 7.85 -4.41 -22.51
N ALA A 188 7.46 -3.16 -22.48
CA ALA A 188 6.07 -2.73 -22.51
C ALA A 188 5.88 -1.57 -23.48
N ASN A 189 4.70 -1.47 -24.11
CA ASN A 189 4.31 -0.39 -24.99
C ASN A 189 3.15 0.40 -24.38
N LEU A 190 3.03 1.69 -24.71
CA LEU A 190 1.88 2.50 -24.27
C LEU A 190 0.53 1.89 -24.67
N LYS A 191 0.48 1.15 -25.78
CA LYS A 191 -0.73 0.43 -26.23
C LYS A 191 -1.20 -0.65 -25.26
N ASP A 192 -0.28 -1.19 -24.46
CA ASP A 192 -0.60 -2.24 -23.47
C ASP A 192 -1.36 -1.68 -22.27
N PHE A 193 -1.29 -0.36 -22.05
CA PHE A 193 -2.00 0.36 -20.98
C PHE A 193 -3.30 1.03 -21.45
N SER A 194 -3.94 0.47 -22.45
CA SER A 194 -5.21 0.98 -22.99
C SER A 194 -6.41 0.16 -22.48
N PRO A 195 -7.64 0.75 -22.42
CA PRO A 195 -8.86 0.00 -22.11
C PRO A 195 -9.09 -1.22 -23.00
N SER A 196 -8.67 -1.14 -24.26
CA SER A 196 -8.78 -2.25 -25.21
C SER A 196 -7.79 -3.38 -24.90
N ALA A 197 -6.57 -3.06 -24.45
CA ALA A 197 -5.61 -4.06 -23.99
C ALA A 197 -6.12 -4.74 -22.70
N LEU A 198 -6.60 -3.98 -21.74
CA LEU A 198 -7.19 -4.50 -20.49
C LEU A 198 -8.35 -5.46 -20.79
N ARG A 199 -9.20 -5.16 -21.78
CA ARG A 199 -10.27 -6.06 -22.20
C ARG A 199 -9.77 -7.36 -22.81
N ARG A 200 -8.63 -7.34 -23.51
CA ARG A 200 -8.03 -8.55 -24.10
C ARG A 200 -7.37 -9.43 -23.03
N SER A 201 -6.66 -8.82 -22.09
CA SER A 201 -5.97 -9.54 -21.01
C SER A 201 -6.92 -10.15 -19.95
N GLY A 202 -8.14 -9.63 -19.84
CA GLY A 202 -9.16 -10.13 -18.92
C GLY A 202 -10.04 -11.28 -19.46
N ARG A 203 -9.68 -11.85 -20.62
CA ARG A 203 -10.42 -12.98 -21.24
C ARG A 203 -9.77 -14.34 -20.90
#